data_cfcc693a3d707adee73caa22ad18e197
#
_entry.id   cfcc693a3d707adee73caa22ad18e197
#
_cell.length_a   1.000
_cell.length_b   1.000
_cell.length_c   1.000
_cell.angle_alpha   90.00
_cell.angle_beta   90.00
_cell.angle_gamma   90.00
#
_symmetry.space_group_name_H-M   'P 1'
#
loop_
_entity.id
_entity.type
_entity.pdbx_description
1 polymer ?
#
loop_
_entity_poly.entity_id
_entity_poly.type
_entity_poly.pdbx_seq_one_letter_code
_entity_poly.pdbx_strand_id
1 'polypeptide(L)'
;MVPAFIHFMAVDSPIFNGVLIQLINETMKAEEHMFLVGGKDAYIRLSKQYKNVVYEPNFQLSTIQKYDTGREILIVHSMFLTSTELCCLETKQLKRLVWCVWGHDLYQKRENRTLKMWVRNWRADRKIGDIRAIVAGFKYDINEIRHRFGKSVPVYNAFYASGYYKDDVDCIVRNYQRTDARTHIMVGHSAYSFLQHEKIFRQLEKYKNEDMVITLMLSYGDKEYATKIVEDASKMFGVEKLNVIHNFMTWHEYIQLLCNIDIAIFDFDHQAAFGNLILLSYLGKKIYLSPTGVMYRAFKTENSEVYSCLDIGRITFEELRTKKQLNTNTNYAESLLNKENIITQWKNLFQTIG
;
A
#
# COMPACT_ATOMS: atom_id res chain seq x y z
N MET A 1 11.14 -25.43 19.67
CA MET A 1 12.19 -25.02 18.70
C MET A 1 12.26 -23.49 18.79
N VAL A 2 13.46 -22.91 18.81
CA VAL A 2 13.63 -21.46 18.82
C VAL A 2 13.45 -20.99 17.37
N PRO A 3 12.58 -19.99 17.09
CA PRO A 3 12.38 -19.50 15.71
C PRO A 3 13.65 -18.83 15.19
N ALA A 4 13.92 -18.91 13.90
CA ALA A 4 15.01 -18.18 13.26
C ALA A 4 14.62 -16.70 12.98
N PHE A 5 13.33 -16.46 12.77
CA PHE A 5 12.76 -15.16 12.40
C PHE A 5 11.63 -14.76 13.35
N ILE A 6 11.70 -13.57 13.90
CA ILE A 6 10.63 -12.97 14.70
C ILE A 6 10.07 -11.76 13.95
N HIS A 7 8.78 -11.83 13.61
CA HIS A 7 8.06 -10.79 12.88
C HIS A 7 7.28 -9.90 13.85
N PHE A 8 7.57 -8.62 13.85
CA PHE A 8 6.90 -7.59 14.65
C PHE A 8 5.88 -6.87 13.76
N MET A 9 4.60 -7.21 13.88
CA MET A 9 3.49 -6.67 13.08
C MET A 9 2.65 -5.72 13.91
N ALA A 10 3.21 -4.53 14.20
CA ALA A 10 2.62 -3.52 15.08
C ALA A 10 1.33 -2.91 14.51
N VAL A 11 1.25 -2.74 13.20
CA VAL A 11 0.08 -2.18 12.54
C VAL A 11 -0.97 -3.28 12.37
N ASP A 12 -2.17 -3.07 12.91
CA ASP A 12 -3.28 -4.00 12.68
C ASP A 12 -3.82 -3.85 11.26
N SER A 13 -3.37 -4.73 10.39
CA SER A 13 -3.84 -4.80 9.01
C SER A 13 -4.20 -6.25 8.65
N PRO A 14 -5.46 -6.62 8.81
CA PRO A 14 -5.91 -7.98 8.48
C PRO A 14 -5.60 -8.39 7.04
N ILE A 15 -5.62 -7.43 6.12
CA ILE A 15 -5.38 -7.65 4.69
C ILE A 15 -3.90 -7.99 4.43
N PHE A 16 -2.95 -7.23 5.02
CA PHE A 16 -1.52 -7.46 4.75
C PHE A 16 -0.92 -8.51 5.69
N ASN A 17 -1.13 -8.37 7.00
CA ASN A 17 -0.54 -9.27 7.99
C ASN A 17 -1.05 -10.70 7.83
N GLY A 18 -2.38 -10.85 7.72
CA GLY A 18 -3.00 -12.17 7.61
C GLY A 18 -2.53 -12.93 6.37
N VAL A 19 -2.45 -12.24 5.24
CA VAL A 19 -2.03 -12.85 3.97
C VAL A 19 -0.55 -13.23 3.97
N LEU A 20 0.32 -12.38 4.54
CA LEU A 20 1.75 -12.71 4.65
C LEU A 20 1.99 -13.89 5.60
N ILE A 21 1.31 -13.92 6.75
CA ILE A 21 1.38 -15.03 7.71
C ILE A 21 0.93 -16.33 7.03
N GLN A 22 -0.19 -16.31 6.31
CA GLN A 22 -0.67 -17.45 5.55
C GLN A 22 0.35 -17.90 4.50
N LEU A 23 0.85 -16.97 3.67
CA LEU A 23 1.82 -17.26 2.63
C LEU A 23 3.05 -17.97 3.19
N ILE A 24 3.64 -17.44 4.28
CA ILE A 24 4.82 -18.02 4.90
C ILE A 24 4.52 -19.41 5.48
N ASN A 25 3.41 -19.56 6.21
CA ASN A 25 3.05 -20.86 6.81
C ASN A 25 2.72 -21.94 5.77
N GLU A 26 2.19 -21.58 4.61
CA GLU A 26 1.81 -22.53 3.55
C GLU A 26 2.97 -22.86 2.60
N THR A 27 3.96 -21.98 2.45
CA THR A 27 4.97 -22.11 1.39
C THR A 27 6.40 -22.19 1.88
N MET A 28 6.64 -22.01 3.19
CA MET A 28 7.96 -22.00 3.82
C MET A 28 7.97 -22.87 5.08
N LYS A 29 9.08 -22.91 5.81
CA LYS A 29 9.20 -23.65 7.06
C LYS A 29 8.58 -22.85 8.21
N ALA A 30 7.30 -23.09 8.47
CA ALA A 30 6.51 -22.36 9.46
C ALA A 30 7.15 -22.34 10.86
N GLU A 31 7.85 -23.41 11.24
CA GLU A 31 8.54 -23.55 12.53
C GLU A 31 9.73 -22.61 12.71
N GLU A 32 10.28 -22.08 11.62
CA GLU A 32 11.36 -21.09 11.67
C GLU A 32 10.85 -19.65 11.92
N HIS A 33 9.52 -19.42 11.88
CA HIS A 33 8.90 -18.11 11.99
C HIS A 33 8.01 -17.98 13.22
N MET A 34 8.10 -16.83 13.90
CA MET A 34 7.16 -16.39 14.94
C MET A 34 6.57 -15.04 14.56
N PHE A 35 5.25 -14.87 14.67
CA PHE A 35 4.55 -13.64 14.30
C PHE A 35 3.92 -13.01 15.54
N LEU A 36 4.38 -11.82 15.91
CA LEU A 36 3.79 -11.00 16.96
C LEU A 36 2.80 -10.04 16.31
N VAL A 37 1.51 -10.12 16.64
CA VAL A 37 0.45 -9.32 16.03
C VAL A 37 -0.22 -8.41 17.05
N GLY A 38 -0.39 -7.12 16.69
CA GLY A 38 -0.98 -6.09 17.56
C GLY A 38 -2.51 -6.14 17.62
N GLY A 39 -3.18 -6.58 16.55
CA GLY A 39 -4.63 -6.64 16.45
C GLY A 39 -5.21 -7.86 17.15
N LYS A 40 -6.11 -7.65 18.14
CA LYS A 40 -6.74 -8.75 18.87
C LYS A 40 -7.61 -9.65 17.98
N ASP A 41 -8.36 -9.06 17.07
CA ASP A 41 -9.25 -9.81 16.16
C ASP A 41 -8.45 -10.58 15.11
N ALA A 42 -7.38 -10.00 14.60
CA ALA A 42 -6.43 -10.68 13.72
C ALA A 42 -5.80 -11.88 14.43
N TYR A 43 -5.34 -11.70 15.67
CA TYR A 43 -4.80 -12.77 16.49
C TYR A 43 -5.82 -13.91 16.69
N ILE A 44 -7.06 -13.62 17.13
CA ILE A 44 -8.10 -14.63 17.37
C ILE A 44 -8.36 -15.46 16.11
N ARG A 45 -8.38 -14.85 14.96
CA ARG A 45 -8.58 -15.53 13.68
C ARG A 45 -7.39 -16.39 13.29
N LEU A 46 -6.18 -15.82 13.32
CA LEU A 46 -4.96 -16.47 12.82
C LEU A 46 -4.44 -17.55 13.75
N SER A 47 -4.54 -17.38 15.07
CA SER A 47 -4.09 -18.35 16.06
C SER A 47 -4.89 -19.68 16.06
N LYS A 48 -6.10 -19.68 15.48
CA LYS A 48 -6.88 -20.90 15.25
C LYS A 48 -6.25 -21.80 14.17
N GLN A 49 -5.51 -21.19 13.23
CA GLN A 49 -4.91 -21.90 12.10
C GLN A 49 -3.41 -22.09 12.27
N TYR A 50 -2.72 -21.12 12.88
CA TYR A 50 -1.25 -21.08 12.95
C TYR A 50 -0.77 -20.96 14.41
N LYS A 51 -0.01 -21.94 14.88
CA LYS A 51 0.50 -22.01 16.26
C LYS A 51 1.63 -21.03 16.56
N ASN A 52 2.27 -20.49 15.52
CA ASN A 52 3.39 -19.55 15.60
C ASN A 52 2.96 -18.07 15.61
N VAL A 53 1.66 -17.81 15.81
CA VAL A 53 1.10 -16.45 15.96
C VAL A 53 0.88 -16.15 17.45
N VAL A 54 1.42 -15.03 17.91
CA VAL A 54 1.38 -14.58 19.31
C VAL A 54 0.74 -13.18 19.38
N TYR A 55 -0.14 -12.95 20.32
CA TYR A 55 -0.70 -11.64 20.58
C TYR A 55 0.26 -10.76 21.38
N GLU A 56 0.58 -9.58 20.85
CA GLU A 56 1.38 -8.56 21.52
C GLU A 56 0.71 -7.20 21.32
N PRO A 57 0.02 -6.67 22.35
CA PRO A 57 -0.77 -5.44 22.20
C PRO A 57 0.08 -4.17 22.09
N ASN A 58 1.32 -4.20 22.60
CA ASN A 58 2.18 -3.03 22.71
C ASN A 58 3.49 -3.25 21.96
N PHE A 59 3.77 -2.39 21.01
CA PHE A 59 5.00 -2.44 20.22
C PHE A 59 5.88 -1.23 20.53
N GLN A 60 7.01 -1.52 21.16
CA GLN A 60 8.05 -0.56 21.54
C GLN A 60 9.40 -1.29 21.70
N LEU A 61 10.45 -0.58 22.05
CA LEU A 61 11.78 -1.17 22.23
C LEU A 61 11.79 -2.35 23.22
N SER A 62 11.03 -2.25 24.32
CA SER A 62 10.93 -3.33 25.31
C SER A 62 10.30 -4.60 24.74
N THR A 63 9.46 -4.50 23.73
CA THR A 63 8.92 -5.67 23.03
C THR A 63 10.00 -6.39 22.23
N ILE A 64 10.87 -5.65 21.56
CA ILE A 64 12.04 -6.27 20.92
C ILE A 64 12.90 -6.97 21.94
N GLN A 65 13.24 -6.30 23.06
CA GLN A 65 14.06 -6.86 24.13
C GLN A 65 13.46 -8.12 24.78
N LYS A 66 12.12 -8.19 24.88
CA LYS A 66 11.38 -9.34 25.44
C LYS A 66 11.55 -10.62 24.62
N TYR A 67 11.57 -10.50 23.30
CA TYR A 67 11.60 -11.64 22.38
C TYR A 67 12.98 -11.91 21.78
N ASP A 68 13.92 -10.98 21.88
CA ASP A 68 15.27 -11.09 21.35
C ASP A 68 16.17 -11.91 22.29
N THR A 69 16.43 -13.19 21.94
CA THR A 69 17.38 -14.03 22.70
C THR A 69 18.83 -13.86 22.23
N GLY A 70 19.08 -13.06 21.20
CA GLY A 70 20.41 -12.79 20.65
C GLY A 70 20.77 -13.63 19.41
N ARG A 71 19.86 -14.48 18.93
CA ARG A 71 20.09 -15.40 17.80
C ARG A 71 19.18 -15.12 16.61
N GLU A 72 17.96 -14.65 16.87
CA GLU A 72 16.91 -14.49 15.85
C GLU A 72 17.17 -13.27 14.96
N ILE A 73 16.68 -13.32 13.73
CA ILE A 73 16.50 -12.18 12.87
C ILE A 73 15.19 -11.48 13.27
N LEU A 74 15.28 -10.18 13.55
CA LEU A 74 14.18 -9.34 14.01
C LEU A 74 13.58 -8.60 12.83
N ILE A 75 12.38 -8.95 12.39
CA ILE A 75 11.73 -8.38 11.21
C ILE A 75 10.61 -7.44 11.64
N VAL A 76 10.80 -6.15 11.41
CA VAL A 76 9.85 -5.09 11.76
C VAL A 76 9.02 -4.74 10.54
N HIS A 77 7.71 -5.04 10.58
CA HIS A 77 6.75 -4.69 9.54
C HIS A 77 6.14 -3.32 9.84
N SER A 78 6.56 -2.31 9.07
CA SER A 78 6.44 -0.89 9.39
C SER A 78 7.23 -0.48 10.64
N MET A 79 8.00 0.61 10.54
CA MET A 79 8.86 1.06 11.65
C MET A 79 8.01 1.68 12.77
N PHE A 80 7.82 0.94 13.84
CA PHE A 80 7.10 1.40 15.03
C PHE A 80 8.03 2.06 16.07
N LEU A 81 9.34 1.85 15.98
CA LEU A 81 10.29 2.45 16.91
C LEU A 81 10.46 3.95 16.67
N THR A 82 10.38 4.71 17.73
CA THR A 82 10.70 6.14 17.72
C THR A 82 12.19 6.40 17.48
N SER A 83 12.55 7.63 17.08
CA SER A 83 13.97 8.00 16.93
C SER A 83 14.78 7.81 18.23
N THR A 84 14.15 7.97 19.39
CA THR A 84 14.79 7.75 20.70
C THR A 84 15.08 6.26 20.89
N GLU A 85 14.12 5.40 20.64
CA GLU A 85 14.27 3.94 20.78
C GLU A 85 15.29 3.37 19.79
N LEU A 86 15.27 3.84 18.54
CA LEU A 86 16.28 3.48 17.54
C LEU A 86 17.70 3.82 18.02
N CYS A 87 17.90 4.98 18.65
CA CYS A 87 19.18 5.35 19.21
C CYS A 87 19.64 4.44 20.38
N CYS A 88 18.69 3.78 21.06
CA CYS A 88 18.97 2.86 22.18
C CYS A 88 19.32 1.43 21.73
N LEU A 89 19.05 1.06 20.45
CA LEU A 89 19.42 -0.26 19.94
C LEU A 89 20.95 -0.47 19.95
N GLU A 90 21.37 -1.64 20.41
CA GLU A 90 22.77 -2.04 20.38
C GLU A 90 23.19 -2.47 18.98
N THR A 91 24.48 -2.37 18.66
CA THR A 91 25.02 -2.78 17.35
C THR A 91 24.69 -4.23 17.01
N LYS A 92 24.74 -5.14 17.99
CA LYS A 92 24.37 -6.56 17.78
C LYS A 92 22.89 -6.76 17.40
N GLN A 93 21.99 -5.89 17.90
CA GLN A 93 20.58 -5.90 17.55
C GLN A 93 20.36 -5.32 16.15
N LEU A 94 21.02 -4.19 15.81
CA LEU A 94 20.96 -3.60 14.48
C LEU A 94 21.41 -4.60 13.39
N LYS A 95 22.47 -5.38 13.66
CA LYS A 95 22.96 -6.40 12.71
C LYS A 95 22.02 -7.59 12.50
N ARG A 96 20.93 -7.68 13.27
CA ARG A 96 19.87 -8.67 13.14
C ARG A 96 18.50 -8.05 12.81
N LEU A 97 18.41 -6.71 12.75
CA LEU A 97 17.19 -6.00 12.47
C LEU A 97 16.97 -5.89 10.96
N VAL A 98 15.79 -6.28 10.49
CA VAL A 98 15.29 -6.11 9.14
C VAL A 98 14.05 -5.25 9.17
N TRP A 99 14.01 -4.21 8.37
CA TRP A 99 12.87 -3.31 8.28
C TRP A 99 12.12 -3.51 6.95
N CYS A 100 10.86 -3.98 7.03
CA CYS A 100 9.93 -4.02 5.91
C CYS A 100 9.16 -2.70 5.83
N VAL A 101 9.42 -1.92 4.81
CA VAL A 101 8.84 -0.59 4.59
C VAL A 101 7.38 -0.70 4.14
N TRP A 102 6.50 0.08 4.77
CA TRP A 102 5.09 0.19 4.41
C TRP A 102 4.73 1.53 3.77
N GLY A 103 5.72 2.39 3.53
CA GLY A 103 5.60 3.70 2.91
C GLY A 103 5.33 4.81 3.91
N HIS A 104 4.26 4.76 4.70
CA HIS A 104 4.00 5.80 5.70
C HIS A 104 5.21 6.04 6.60
N ASP A 105 5.82 4.97 7.10
CA ASP A 105 7.00 4.97 7.96
C ASP A 105 8.27 5.49 7.27
N LEU A 106 8.38 5.33 5.94
CA LEU A 106 9.49 5.87 5.15
C LEU A 106 9.31 7.37 4.87
N TYR A 107 8.09 7.79 4.48
CA TYR A 107 7.80 9.14 4.00
C TYR A 107 7.35 10.09 5.09
N GLN A 108 7.05 9.60 6.31
CA GLN A 108 6.69 10.45 7.43
C GLN A 108 7.83 11.41 7.77
N LYS A 109 7.56 12.72 7.64
CA LYS A 109 8.51 13.75 8.04
C LYS A 109 8.64 13.75 9.56
N ARG A 110 9.84 13.45 10.08
CA ARG A 110 10.12 13.62 11.49
C ARG A 110 10.22 15.10 11.82
N GLU A 111 9.57 15.50 12.91
CA GLU A 111 9.65 16.89 13.36
C GLU A 111 11.07 17.24 13.84
N ASN A 112 11.56 18.40 13.41
CA ASN A 112 12.88 18.94 13.74
C ASN A 112 12.75 20.36 14.32
N ARG A 113 11.82 20.54 15.30
CA ARG A 113 11.55 21.85 15.93
C ARG A 113 12.70 22.39 16.74
N THR A 114 13.62 21.54 17.20
CA THR A 114 14.80 21.91 18.00
C THR A 114 16.05 21.24 17.46
N LEU A 115 17.22 21.83 17.72
CA LEU A 115 18.52 21.24 17.37
C LEU A 115 18.69 19.84 18.01
N LYS A 116 18.21 19.66 19.25
CA LYS A 116 18.23 18.36 19.93
C LYS A 116 17.43 17.30 19.18
N MET A 117 16.24 17.66 18.67
CA MET A 117 15.42 16.75 17.87
C MET A 117 16.09 16.44 16.55
N TRP A 118 16.67 17.43 15.89
CA TRP A 118 17.41 17.24 14.64
C TRP A 118 18.58 16.27 14.81
N VAL A 119 19.45 16.47 15.82
CA VAL A 119 20.58 15.57 16.12
C VAL A 119 20.09 14.15 16.41
N ARG A 120 19.02 14.00 17.20
CA ARG A 120 18.44 12.69 17.52
C ARG A 120 17.93 11.98 16.25
N ASN A 121 17.20 12.67 15.40
CA ASN A 121 16.66 12.10 14.16
C ASN A 121 17.79 11.73 13.20
N TRP A 122 18.82 12.55 13.08
CA TRP A 122 20.01 12.26 12.30
C TRP A 122 20.74 11.00 12.82
N ARG A 123 20.91 10.86 14.15
CA ARG A 123 21.48 9.66 14.76
C ARG A 123 20.64 8.41 14.48
N ALA A 124 19.33 8.51 14.58
CA ALA A 124 18.41 7.42 14.26
C ALA A 124 18.53 6.99 12.80
N ASP A 125 18.62 7.94 11.85
CA ASP A 125 18.81 7.63 10.44
C ASP A 125 20.16 6.93 10.17
N ARG A 126 21.23 7.32 10.89
CA ARG A 126 22.51 6.60 10.82
C ARG A 126 22.42 5.18 11.37
N LYS A 127 21.68 4.96 12.46
CA LYS A 127 21.42 3.62 12.99
C LYS A 127 20.66 2.73 11.99
N ILE A 128 19.71 3.32 11.24
CA ILE A 128 19.02 2.60 10.16
C ILE A 128 20.00 2.23 9.04
N GLY A 129 21.00 3.06 8.73
CA GLY A 129 22.07 2.72 7.81
C GLY A 129 22.91 1.50 8.22
N ASP A 130 22.89 1.12 9.50
CA ASP A 130 23.66 0.01 10.08
C ASP A 130 22.86 -1.29 10.28
N ILE A 131 21.53 -1.29 9.98
CA ILE A 131 20.73 -2.49 10.16
C ILE A 131 21.09 -3.58 9.16
N ARG A 132 20.59 -4.82 9.39
CA ARG A 132 20.88 -5.97 8.55
C ARG A 132 20.39 -5.78 7.13
N ALA A 133 19.13 -5.33 6.98
CA ALA A 133 18.51 -5.12 5.67
C ALA A 133 17.27 -4.23 5.75
N ILE A 134 16.90 -3.65 4.61
CA ILE A 134 15.62 -3.02 4.39
C ILE A 134 14.90 -3.78 3.28
N VAL A 135 13.61 -4.01 3.44
CA VAL A 135 12.74 -4.62 2.42
C VAL A 135 11.79 -3.56 1.90
N ALA A 136 11.78 -3.34 0.59
CA ALA A 136 10.92 -2.36 -0.05
C ALA A 136 10.28 -2.94 -1.31
N GLY A 137 9.05 -2.52 -1.60
CA GLY A 137 8.30 -3.02 -2.76
C GLY A 137 8.61 -2.30 -4.07
N PHE A 138 9.05 -1.04 -4.03
CA PHE A 138 9.20 -0.20 -5.21
C PHE A 138 10.64 0.25 -5.45
N LYS A 139 11.03 0.40 -6.72
CA LYS A 139 12.31 1.06 -7.07
C LYS A 139 12.40 2.48 -6.54
N TYR A 140 11.27 3.20 -6.54
CA TYR A 140 11.22 4.55 -5.97
C TYR A 140 11.56 4.54 -4.47
N ASP A 141 10.98 3.64 -3.69
CA ASP A 141 11.30 3.47 -2.27
C ASP A 141 12.77 3.10 -2.06
N ILE A 142 13.31 2.20 -2.89
CA ILE A 142 14.73 1.81 -2.85
C ILE A 142 15.64 3.02 -3.10
N ASN A 143 15.30 3.90 -4.04
CA ASN A 143 16.05 5.12 -4.30
C ASN A 143 16.01 6.09 -3.11
N GLU A 144 14.83 6.29 -2.51
CA GLU A 144 14.66 7.12 -1.31
C GLU A 144 15.43 6.56 -0.10
N ILE A 145 15.39 5.25 0.11
CA ILE A 145 16.15 4.57 1.16
C ILE A 145 17.66 4.81 0.97
N ARG A 146 18.17 4.61 -0.24
CA ARG A 146 19.59 4.83 -0.55
C ARG A 146 20.02 6.29 -0.41
N HIS A 147 19.14 7.22 -0.76
CA HIS A 147 19.36 8.65 -0.58
C HIS A 147 19.41 9.03 0.90
N ARG A 148 18.50 8.51 1.72
CA ARG A 148 18.34 8.90 3.12
C ARG A 148 19.30 8.17 4.07
N PHE A 149 19.48 6.87 3.89
CA PHE A 149 20.21 6.01 4.84
C PHE A 149 21.58 5.55 4.33
N GLY A 150 21.91 5.88 3.08
CA GLY A 150 23.18 5.53 2.43
C GLY A 150 23.08 4.24 1.60
N LYS A 151 24.14 4.00 0.81
CA LYS A 151 24.20 2.87 -0.13
C LYS A 151 24.69 1.57 0.51
N SER A 152 25.18 1.61 1.74
CA SER A 152 25.78 0.47 2.44
C SER A 152 24.75 -0.51 3.02
N VAL A 153 23.54 -0.02 3.36
CA VAL A 153 22.47 -0.89 3.87
C VAL A 153 21.94 -1.77 2.74
N PRO A 154 21.90 -3.12 2.92
CA PRO A 154 21.31 -4.02 1.93
C PRO A 154 19.81 -3.73 1.77
N VAL A 155 19.34 -3.60 0.53
CA VAL A 155 17.93 -3.40 0.23
C VAL A 155 17.45 -4.52 -0.67
N TYR A 156 16.41 -5.23 -0.23
CA TYR A 156 15.77 -6.32 -0.94
C TYR A 156 14.39 -5.93 -1.43
N ASN A 157 13.99 -6.48 -2.57
CA ASN A 157 12.66 -6.30 -3.10
C ASN A 157 11.79 -7.48 -2.68
N ALA A 158 10.72 -7.21 -1.91
CA ALA A 158 9.67 -8.16 -1.66
C ALA A 158 8.33 -7.43 -1.46
N PHE A 159 7.28 -7.97 -2.08
CA PHE A 159 5.94 -7.43 -2.00
C PHE A 159 5.11 -8.14 -0.95
N TYR A 160 4.25 -7.38 -0.29
CA TYR A 160 3.16 -7.97 0.48
C TYR A 160 2.11 -8.49 -0.50
N ALA A 161 1.78 -9.77 -0.34
CA ALA A 161 0.61 -10.31 -1.01
C ALA A 161 -0.64 -9.55 -0.54
N SER A 162 -1.45 -9.09 -1.48
CA SER A 162 -2.72 -8.41 -1.19
C SER A 162 -3.86 -9.38 -0.88
N GLY A 163 -3.60 -10.69 -0.88
CA GLY A 163 -4.62 -11.73 -0.80
C GLY A 163 -5.30 -12.03 -2.13
N TYR A 164 -4.93 -11.30 -3.17
CA TYR A 164 -5.48 -11.45 -4.50
C TYR A 164 -4.35 -11.68 -5.48
N TYR A 165 -4.48 -12.74 -6.21
CA TYR A 165 -3.49 -13.10 -7.21
C TYR A 165 -4.09 -12.92 -8.61
N LYS A 166 -3.20 -12.87 -9.60
CA LYS A 166 -3.56 -12.71 -11.00
C LYS A 166 -4.68 -13.66 -11.43
N ASP A 167 -4.56 -14.95 -11.11
CA ASP A 167 -5.50 -15.98 -11.55
C ASP A 167 -6.92 -15.75 -11.01
N ASP A 168 -7.04 -15.24 -9.77
CA ASP A 168 -8.32 -14.89 -9.14
C ASP A 168 -8.98 -13.73 -9.90
N VAL A 169 -8.18 -12.70 -10.23
CA VAL A 169 -8.64 -11.54 -11.01
C VAL A 169 -9.09 -11.98 -12.40
N ASP A 170 -8.27 -12.77 -13.10
CA ASP A 170 -8.56 -13.26 -14.47
C ASP A 170 -9.83 -14.11 -14.53
N CYS A 171 -10.09 -14.90 -13.48
CA CYS A 171 -11.31 -15.69 -13.39
C CYS A 171 -12.56 -14.80 -13.38
N ILE A 172 -12.52 -13.68 -12.63
CA ILE A 172 -13.63 -12.74 -12.56
C ILE A 172 -13.76 -11.95 -13.86
N VAL A 173 -12.63 -11.47 -14.40
CA VAL A 173 -12.60 -10.65 -15.63
C VAL A 173 -13.18 -11.42 -16.82
N ARG A 174 -12.85 -12.72 -16.98
CA ARG A 174 -13.37 -13.56 -18.06
C ARG A 174 -14.90 -13.68 -18.07
N ASN A 175 -15.51 -13.61 -16.90
CA ASN A 175 -16.95 -13.74 -16.74
C ASN A 175 -17.69 -12.38 -16.64
N TYR A 176 -16.92 -11.28 -16.66
CA TYR A 176 -17.48 -9.94 -16.53
C TYR A 176 -18.08 -9.46 -17.85
N GLN A 177 -19.29 -8.90 -17.79
CA GLN A 177 -19.95 -8.21 -18.90
C GLN A 177 -20.26 -6.78 -18.49
N ARG A 178 -19.82 -5.83 -19.31
CA ARG A 178 -20.09 -4.41 -19.08
C ARG A 178 -21.59 -4.14 -19.17
N THR A 179 -22.12 -3.36 -18.24
CA THR A 179 -23.56 -3.11 -18.09
C THR A 179 -24.08 -1.94 -18.91
N ASP A 180 -23.21 -0.95 -19.22
CA ASP A 180 -23.58 0.22 -20.01
C ASP A 180 -22.40 0.78 -20.83
N ALA A 181 -22.67 1.79 -21.67
CA ALA A 181 -21.69 2.44 -22.54
C ALA A 181 -21.13 3.75 -21.97
N ARG A 182 -21.60 4.20 -20.80
CA ARG A 182 -21.18 5.45 -20.18
C ARG A 182 -19.72 5.38 -19.74
N THR A 183 -19.05 6.52 -19.66
CA THR A 183 -17.69 6.58 -19.13
C THR A 183 -17.72 6.56 -17.61
N HIS A 184 -17.16 5.52 -16.98
CA HIS A 184 -17.11 5.35 -15.54
C HIS A 184 -15.82 5.93 -14.96
N ILE A 185 -15.95 6.92 -14.08
CA ILE A 185 -14.85 7.65 -13.44
C ILE A 185 -14.87 7.36 -11.94
N MET A 186 -13.86 6.65 -11.45
CA MET A 186 -13.66 6.44 -10.01
C MET A 186 -12.90 7.62 -9.42
N VAL A 187 -13.41 8.22 -8.33
CA VAL A 187 -12.78 9.33 -7.64
C VAL A 187 -12.45 8.93 -6.20
N GLY A 188 -11.16 8.91 -5.89
CA GLY A 188 -10.66 8.50 -4.59
C GLY A 188 -10.87 7.00 -4.30
N HIS A 189 -10.59 6.59 -3.05
CA HIS A 189 -10.74 5.20 -2.60
C HIS A 189 -11.32 5.07 -1.19
N SER A 190 -11.63 6.19 -0.53
CA SER A 190 -12.16 6.24 0.83
C SER A 190 -12.71 7.63 1.15
N ALA A 191 -13.37 7.78 2.31
CA ALA A 191 -13.94 9.04 2.76
C ALA A 191 -12.95 9.85 3.62
N TYR A 192 -11.75 10.15 3.09
CA TYR A 192 -10.80 11.03 3.78
C TYR A 192 -10.54 12.31 2.98
N SER A 193 -10.47 13.44 3.69
CA SER A 193 -10.30 14.78 3.10
C SER A 193 -9.00 14.96 2.33
N PHE A 194 -7.96 14.23 2.66
CA PHE A 194 -6.69 14.26 1.94
C PHE A 194 -6.79 13.76 0.49
N LEU A 195 -7.88 13.06 0.13
CA LEU A 195 -8.15 12.61 -1.25
C LEU A 195 -8.69 13.72 -2.15
N GLN A 196 -8.95 14.90 -1.59
CA GLN A 196 -9.28 16.14 -2.32
C GLN A 196 -10.43 15.98 -3.34
N HIS A 197 -11.49 15.24 -2.99
CA HIS A 197 -12.64 14.99 -3.87
C HIS A 197 -13.22 16.28 -4.47
N GLU A 198 -13.42 17.33 -3.67
CA GLU A 198 -13.96 18.62 -4.13
C GLU A 198 -13.07 19.27 -5.22
N LYS A 199 -11.75 19.14 -5.10
CA LYS A 199 -10.82 19.67 -6.11
C LYS A 199 -10.98 18.90 -7.42
N ILE A 200 -11.13 17.58 -7.35
CA ILE A 200 -11.36 16.73 -8.52
C ILE A 200 -12.70 17.06 -9.16
N PHE A 201 -13.77 17.23 -8.36
CA PHE A 201 -15.08 17.60 -8.87
C PHE A 201 -15.06 18.91 -9.66
N ARG A 202 -14.38 19.96 -9.14
CA ARG A 202 -14.20 21.23 -9.86
C ARG A 202 -13.50 21.05 -11.22
N GLN A 203 -12.58 20.12 -11.33
CA GLN A 203 -11.92 19.81 -12.60
C GLN A 203 -12.83 19.03 -13.55
N LEU A 204 -13.69 18.16 -13.02
CA LEU A 204 -14.65 17.34 -13.78
C LEU A 204 -15.92 18.14 -14.16
N GLU A 205 -16.21 19.26 -13.50
CA GLU A 205 -17.45 20.05 -13.72
C GLU A 205 -17.65 20.43 -15.18
N LYS A 206 -16.59 20.74 -15.92
CA LYS A 206 -16.68 21.07 -17.35
C LYS A 206 -17.25 19.92 -18.21
N TYR A 207 -17.22 18.68 -17.70
CA TYR A 207 -17.75 17.49 -18.36
C TYR A 207 -19.11 17.05 -17.83
N LYS A 208 -19.79 17.87 -17.01
CA LYS A 208 -21.04 17.49 -16.35
C LYS A 208 -22.18 17.13 -17.32
N ASN A 209 -22.12 17.61 -18.57
CA ASN A 209 -23.09 17.28 -19.59
C ASN A 209 -22.73 16.03 -20.41
N GLU A 210 -21.54 15.47 -20.23
CA GLU A 210 -21.11 14.26 -20.92
C GLU A 210 -21.77 13.02 -20.32
N ASP A 211 -21.79 11.94 -21.10
CA ASP A 211 -22.35 10.66 -20.69
C ASP A 211 -21.37 9.88 -19.80
N MET A 212 -21.39 10.20 -18.50
CA MET A 212 -20.46 9.64 -17.52
C MET A 212 -21.16 9.27 -16.21
N VAL A 213 -20.50 8.38 -15.45
CA VAL A 213 -20.84 8.01 -14.07
C VAL A 213 -19.63 8.24 -13.16
N ILE A 214 -19.83 8.93 -12.06
CA ILE A 214 -18.82 9.14 -11.02
C ILE A 214 -19.02 8.11 -9.92
N THR A 215 -18.05 7.22 -9.73
CA THR A 215 -18.03 6.24 -8.64
C THR A 215 -17.24 6.80 -7.46
N LEU A 216 -17.91 6.90 -6.31
CA LEU A 216 -17.34 7.38 -5.05
C LEU A 216 -17.17 6.19 -4.09
N MET A 217 -15.94 5.85 -3.74
CA MET A 217 -15.62 4.79 -2.78
C MET A 217 -15.59 5.36 -1.37
N LEU A 218 -16.69 5.26 -0.62
CA LEU A 218 -16.86 5.88 0.70
C LEU A 218 -17.14 4.84 1.81
N SER A 219 -16.72 3.60 1.62
CA SER A 219 -16.99 2.49 2.54
C SER A 219 -16.23 2.57 3.87
N TYR A 220 -15.22 3.43 3.96
CA TYR A 220 -14.48 3.70 5.20
C TYR A 220 -13.90 5.12 5.20
N GLY A 221 -13.58 5.62 6.38
CA GLY A 221 -13.10 6.98 6.61
C GLY A 221 -14.06 7.81 7.45
N ASP A 222 -14.07 9.11 7.23
CA ASP A 222 -14.90 10.07 7.96
C ASP A 222 -16.32 10.12 7.37
N LYS A 223 -17.33 9.81 8.20
CA LYS A 223 -18.74 9.74 7.77
C LYS A 223 -19.33 11.11 7.45
N GLU A 224 -18.95 12.16 8.19
CA GLU A 224 -19.42 13.51 7.94
C GLU A 224 -18.86 14.03 6.62
N TYR A 225 -17.58 13.77 6.38
CA TYR A 225 -16.95 14.07 5.10
C TYR A 225 -17.61 13.29 3.95
N ALA A 226 -17.91 11.99 4.14
CA ALA A 226 -18.61 11.18 3.14
C ALA A 226 -19.96 11.81 2.74
N THR A 227 -20.78 12.19 3.73
CA THR A 227 -22.07 12.86 3.49
C THR A 227 -21.90 14.14 2.69
N LYS A 228 -20.98 15.01 3.10
CA LYS A 228 -20.68 16.26 2.42
C LYS A 228 -20.27 16.02 0.96
N ILE A 229 -19.38 15.07 0.70
CA ILE A 229 -18.89 14.77 -0.65
C ILE A 229 -20.01 14.26 -1.57
N VAL A 230 -20.93 13.44 -1.06
CA VAL A 230 -22.10 13.00 -1.84
C VAL A 230 -23.03 14.16 -2.16
N GLU A 231 -23.29 15.07 -1.20
CA GLU A 231 -24.12 16.26 -1.44
C GLU A 231 -23.48 17.18 -2.49
N ASP A 232 -22.18 17.46 -2.39
CA ASP A 232 -21.47 18.33 -3.32
C ASP A 232 -21.45 17.73 -4.74
N ALA A 233 -21.19 16.42 -4.86
CA ALA A 233 -21.24 15.73 -6.13
C ALA A 233 -22.66 15.71 -6.74
N SER A 234 -23.69 15.49 -5.91
CA SER A 234 -25.09 15.48 -6.34
C SER A 234 -25.55 16.84 -6.88
N LYS A 235 -25.15 17.92 -6.20
CA LYS A 235 -25.43 19.30 -6.65
C LYS A 235 -24.75 19.62 -7.99
N MET A 236 -23.54 19.10 -8.20
CA MET A 236 -22.73 19.45 -9.38
C MET A 236 -23.08 18.61 -10.60
N PHE A 237 -23.30 17.31 -10.42
CA PHE A 237 -23.42 16.35 -11.54
C PHE A 237 -24.81 15.74 -11.69
N GLY A 238 -25.68 15.83 -10.68
CA GLY A 238 -26.94 15.10 -10.59
C GLY A 238 -26.79 13.71 -9.98
N VAL A 239 -27.81 13.27 -9.24
CA VAL A 239 -27.77 11.99 -8.52
C VAL A 239 -27.73 10.79 -9.47
N GLU A 240 -28.28 10.92 -10.68
CA GLU A 240 -28.32 9.90 -11.71
C GLU A 240 -26.95 9.59 -12.33
N LYS A 241 -25.97 10.46 -12.12
CA LYS A 241 -24.59 10.25 -12.54
C LYS A 241 -23.69 9.74 -11.42
N LEU A 242 -24.22 9.46 -10.23
CA LEU A 242 -23.42 9.00 -9.10
C LEU A 242 -23.64 7.51 -8.82
N ASN A 243 -22.53 6.83 -8.59
CA ASN A 243 -22.48 5.48 -8.02
C ASN A 243 -21.72 5.55 -6.71
N VAL A 244 -22.44 5.55 -5.57
CA VAL A 244 -21.86 5.74 -4.24
C VAL A 244 -21.77 4.43 -3.50
N ILE A 245 -20.56 4.04 -3.10
CA ILE A 245 -20.25 2.80 -2.41
C ILE A 245 -20.00 3.09 -0.92
N HIS A 246 -21.00 2.83 -0.09
CA HIS A 246 -20.95 3.06 1.36
C HIS A 246 -20.50 1.84 2.16
N ASN A 247 -20.68 0.63 1.62
CA ASN A 247 -20.39 -0.61 2.31
C ASN A 247 -19.16 -1.29 1.75
N PHE A 248 -18.49 -2.08 2.58
CA PHE A 248 -17.46 -2.99 2.08
C PHE A 248 -18.08 -4.02 1.14
N MET A 249 -17.41 -4.24 0.05
CA MET A 249 -17.77 -5.22 -0.97
C MET A 249 -17.02 -6.52 -0.75
N THR A 250 -17.58 -7.63 -1.20
CA THR A 250 -16.80 -8.85 -1.38
C THR A 250 -15.71 -8.60 -2.43
N TRP A 251 -14.67 -9.42 -2.40
CA TRP A 251 -13.61 -9.33 -3.41
C TRP A 251 -14.14 -9.45 -4.85
N HIS A 252 -15.07 -10.36 -5.06
CA HIS A 252 -15.68 -10.58 -6.37
C HIS A 252 -16.41 -9.32 -6.88
N GLU A 253 -17.27 -8.74 -6.06
CA GLU A 253 -18.01 -7.51 -6.37
C GLU A 253 -17.04 -6.34 -6.63
N TYR A 254 -15.97 -6.26 -5.85
CA TYR A 254 -14.97 -5.20 -6.00
C TYR A 254 -14.24 -5.27 -7.34
N ILE A 255 -13.78 -6.46 -7.76
CA ILE A 255 -13.16 -6.63 -9.07
C ILE A 255 -14.15 -6.34 -10.21
N GLN A 256 -15.41 -6.77 -10.10
CA GLN A 256 -16.44 -6.44 -11.08
C GLN A 256 -16.66 -4.92 -11.18
N LEU A 257 -16.69 -4.21 -10.05
CA LEU A 257 -16.74 -2.76 -10.02
C LEU A 257 -15.53 -2.15 -10.76
N LEU A 258 -14.31 -2.60 -10.46
CA LEU A 258 -13.11 -2.12 -11.13
C LEU A 258 -13.09 -2.45 -12.63
N CYS A 259 -13.66 -3.58 -13.05
CA CYS A 259 -13.82 -3.89 -14.48
C CYS A 259 -14.66 -2.83 -15.21
N ASN A 260 -15.69 -2.29 -14.53
CA ASN A 260 -16.55 -1.26 -15.11
C ASN A 260 -15.91 0.13 -15.18
N ILE A 261 -14.89 0.42 -14.35
CA ILE A 261 -14.18 1.71 -14.34
C ILE A 261 -13.37 1.89 -15.64
N ASP A 262 -13.40 3.07 -16.21
CA ASP A 262 -12.55 3.48 -17.35
C ASP A 262 -11.39 4.36 -16.86
N ILE A 263 -11.69 5.28 -15.94
CA ILE A 263 -10.77 6.30 -15.44
C ILE A 263 -10.78 6.26 -13.91
N ALA A 264 -9.61 6.28 -13.30
CA ALA A 264 -9.47 6.44 -11.86
C ALA A 264 -8.63 7.67 -11.54
N ILE A 265 -9.09 8.49 -10.59
CA ILE A 265 -8.47 9.77 -10.22
C ILE A 265 -8.16 9.76 -8.74
N PHE A 266 -6.86 9.95 -8.42
CA PHE A 266 -6.33 9.96 -7.05
C PHE A 266 -5.41 11.17 -6.86
N ASP A 267 -5.92 12.25 -6.26
CA ASP A 267 -5.17 13.50 -6.07
C ASP A 267 -4.67 13.63 -4.62
N PHE A 268 -3.61 12.90 -4.28
CA PHE A 268 -2.95 12.96 -2.97
C PHE A 268 -1.43 12.81 -3.09
N ASP A 269 -0.68 13.30 -2.09
CA ASP A 269 0.77 13.39 -2.15
C ASP A 269 1.52 12.24 -1.45
N HIS A 270 0.90 11.53 -0.52
CA HIS A 270 1.53 10.45 0.23
C HIS A 270 1.30 9.07 -0.40
N GLN A 271 1.95 8.04 0.13
CA GLN A 271 1.74 6.67 -0.33
C GLN A 271 0.42 6.13 0.20
N ALA A 272 -0.54 5.92 -0.70
CA ALA A 272 -1.86 5.33 -0.40
C ALA A 272 -2.43 4.62 -1.63
N ALA A 273 -3.54 3.91 -1.45
CA ALA A 273 -4.30 3.23 -2.51
C ALA A 273 -3.50 2.23 -3.37
N PHE A 274 -2.35 1.73 -2.89
CA PHE A 274 -1.46 0.91 -3.68
C PHE A 274 -2.16 -0.30 -4.30
N GLY A 275 -2.89 -1.10 -3.52
CA GLY A 275 -3.63 -2.26 -4.03
C GLY A 275 -4.62 -1.89 -5.14
N ASN A 276 -5.34 -0.76 -4.97
CA ASN A 276 -6.28 -0.25 -5.97
C ASN A 276 -5.56 0.13 -7.27
N LEU A 277 -4.42 0.83 -7.14
CA LEU A 277 -3.64 1.28 -8.30
C LEU A 277 -3.07 0.11 -9.09
N ILE A 278 -2.59 -0.95 -8.42
CA ILE A 278 -2.10 -2.15 -9.08
C ILE A 278 -3.21 -2.87 -9.82
N LEU A 279 -4.39 -3.06 -9.20
CA LEU A 279 -5.53 -3.70 -9.85
C LEU A 279 -6.04 -2.90 -11.04
N LEU A 280 -6.19 -1.58 -10.89
CA LEU A 280 -6.58 -0.70 -11.99
C LEU A 280 -5.57 -0.71 -13.13
N SER A 281 -4.26 -0.75 -12.82
CA SER A 281 -3.20 -0.89 -13.81
C SER A 281 -3.25 -2.24 -14.51
N TYR A 282 -3.47 -3.33 -13.77
CA TYR A 282 -3.62 -4.67 -14.31
C TYR A 282 -4.82 -4.78 -15.25
N LEU A 283 -5.94 -4.18 -14.86
CA LEU A 283 -7.17 -4.10 -15.67
C LEU A 283 -7.05 -3.07 -16.81
N GLY A 284 -5.88 -2.46 -17.00
CA GLY A 284 -5.62 -1.52 -18.07
C GLY A 284 -6.43 -0.22 -17.97
N LYS A 285 -6.76 0.26 -16.79
CA LYS A 285 -7.54 1.49 -16.59
C LYS A 285 -6.68 2.74 -16.74
N LYS A 286 -7.28 3.87 -17.13
CA LYS A 286 -6.59 5.14 -17.22
C LYS A 286 -6.50 5.77 -15.82
N ILE A 287 -5.27 6.04 -15.33
CA ILE A 287 -5.05 6.46 -13.95
C ILE A 287 -4.46 7.87 -13.93
N TYR A 288 -5.14 8.77 -13.25
CA TYR A 288 -4.68 10.14 -12.97
C TYR A 288 -4.22 10.23 -11.51
N LEU A 289 -3.01 10.74 -11.29
CA LEU A 289 -2.38 10.89 -9.98
C LEU A 289 -1.90 12.33 -9.77
N SER A 290 -1.76 12.75 -8.50
CA SER A 290 -1.08 13.99 -8.16
C SER A 290 0.38 13.94 -8.66
N PRO A 291 0.84 14.87 -9.52
CA PRO A 291 2.20 14.84 -10.05
C PRO A 291 3.27 15.10 -8.98
N THR A 292 2.90 15.69 -7.84
CA THR A 292 3.76 15.88 -6.67
C THR A 292 3.75 14.67 -5.73
N GLY A 293 2.82 13.73 -5.94
CA GLY A 293 2.61 12.57 -5.08
C GLY A 293 3.65 11.48 -5.23
N VAL A 294 3.84 10.73 -4.14
CA VAL A 294 4.75 9.57 -4.09
C VAL A 294 4.35 8.52 -5.13
N MET A 295 3.03 8.24 -5.26
CA MET A 295 2.53 7.21 -6.18
C MET A 295 2.77 7.56 -7.65
N TYR A 296 2.62 8.83 -8.04
CA TYR A 296 2.95 9.27 -9.39
C TYR A 296 4.41 8.99 -9.73
N ARG A 297 5.33 9.38 -8.83
CA ARG A 297 6.78 9.17 -9.01
C ARG A 297 7.14 7.69 -9.00
N ALA A 298 6.53 6.90 -8.13
CA ALA A 298 6.75 5.46 -8.07
C ALA A 298 6.37 4.78 -9.39
N PHE A 299 5.17 5.04 -9.91
CA PHE A 299 4.72 4.49 -11.20
C PHE A 299 5.60 4.96 -12.36
N LYS A 300 6.00 6.24 -12.40
CA LYS A 300 6.94 6.74 -13.42
C LYS A 300 8.31 6.08 -13.35
N THR A 301 8.82 5.79 -12.16
CA THR A 301 10.10 5.07 -11.97
C THR A 301 10.04 3.63 -12.50
N GLU A 302 8.86 3.02 -12.49
CA GLU A 302 8.61 1.70 -13.09
C GLU A 302 8.24 1.76 -14.57
N ASN A 303 8.38 2.92 -15.23
CA ASN A 303 7.98 3.19 -16.61
C ASN A 303 6.49 2.93 -16.88
N SER A 304 5.66 3.01 -15.85
CA SER A 304 4.21 2.85 -15.97
C SER A 304 3.57 4.15 -16.45
N GLU A 305 2.55 4.02 -17.30
CA GLU A 305 1.81 5.16 -17.81
C GLU A 305 0.77 5.60 -16.77
N VAL A 306 1.01 6.76 -16.18
CA VAL A 306 0.05 7.49 -15.35
C VAL A 306 -0.01 8.94 -15.78
N TYR A 307 -1.16 9.57 -15.60
CA TYR A 307 -1.46 10.92 -16.04
C TYR A 307 -1.51 11.89 -14.87
N SER A 308 -1.27 13.16 -15.12
CA SER A 308 -1.34 14.19 -14.09
C SER A 308 -2.78 14.63 -13.85
N CYS A 309 -3.21 14.67 -12.57
CA CYS A 309 -4.49 15.28 -12.20
C CYS A 309 -4.61 16.74 -12.66
N LEU A 310 -3.48 17.47 -12.83
CA LEU A 310 -3.48 18.85 -13.29
C LEU A 310 -3.95 19.00 -14.75
N ASP A 311 -3.96 17.93 -15.52
CA ASP A 311 -4.36 17.95 -16.93
C ASP A 311 -5.88 17.85 -17.10
N ILE A 312 -6.62 17.27 -16.13
CA ILE A 312 -8.06 16.95 -16.23
C ILE A 312 -8.87 18.17 -16.66
N GLY A 313 -8.70 19.32 -16.00
CA GLY A 313 -9.42 20.54 -16.33
C GLY A 313 -9.02 21.20 -17.67
N ARG A 314 -7.96 20.72 -18.35
CA ARG A 314 -7.35 21.36 -19.53
C ARG A 314 -7.61 20.63 -20.83
N ILE A 315 -7.91 19.33 -20.78
CA ILE A 315 -8.13 18.45 -21.93
C ILE A 315 -9.61 18.33 -22.28
N THR A 316 -9.94 17.81 -23.46
CA THR A 316 -11.31 17.47 -23.86
C THR A 316 -11.78 16.19 -23.16
N PHE A 317 -13.09 15.92 -23.18
CA PHE A 317 -13.64 14.67 -22.63
C PHE A 317 -13.13 13.44 -23.41
N GLU A 318 -12.98 13.58 -24.73
CA GLU A 318 -12.40 12.53 -25.56
C GLU A 318 -10.94 12.23 -25.16
N GLU A 319 -10.12 13.24 -24.96
CA GLU A 319 -8.75 13.05 -24.47
C GLU A 319 -8.73 12.48 -23.04
N LEU A 320 -9.68 12.87 -22.17
CA LEU A 320 -9.81 12.34 -20.84
C LEU A 320 -10.03 10.83 -20.85
N ARG A 321 -10.91 10.32 -21.73
CA ARG A 321 -11.26 8.89 -21.80
C ARG A 321 -10.34 8.06 -22.69
N THR A 322 -9.69 8.66 -23.70
CA THR A 322 -8.84 7.92 -24.63
C THR A 322 -7.55 7.46 -23.96
N LYS A 323 -7.24 6.18 -24.07
CA LYS A 323 -5.98 5.58 -23.59
C LYS A 323 -4.98 5.53 -24.72
N LYS A 324 -3.72 5.78 -24.41
CA LYS A 324 -2.63 5.29 -25.25
C LYS A 324 -2.49 3.79 -24.95
N GLN A 325 -2.49 2.97 -26.00
CA GLN A 325 -2.27 1.52 -25.84
C GLN A 325 -0.80 1.28 -25.47
N LEU A 326 -0.51 1.14 -24.17
CA LEU A 326 0.79 0.70 -23.69
C LEU A 326 0.58 -0.49 -22.74
N ASN A 327 1.16 -1.64 -23.10
CA ASN A 327 1.13 -2.86 -22.30
C ASN A 327 2.01 -2.79 -21.05
N THR A 328 2.75 -1.69 -20.84
CA THR A 328 3.73 -1.54 -19.75
C THR A 328 3.09 -1.60 -18.36
N ASN A 329 1.91 -0.98 -18.19
CA ASN A 329 1.22 -0.97 -16.90
C ASN A 329 0.75 -2.37 -16.51
N THR A 330 0.21 -3.12 -17.47
CA THR A 330 -0.29 -4.48 -17.25
C THR A 330 0.84 -5.40 -16.85
N ASN A 331 1.98 -5.37 -17.54
CA ASN A 331 3.14 -6.20 -17.23
C ASN A 331 3.72 -5.93 -15.84
N TYR A 332 3.84 -4.65 -15.45
CA TYR A 332 4.30 -4.29 -14.12
C TYR A 332 3.33 -4.78 -13.04
N ALA A 333 2.05 -4.47 -13.18
CA ALA A 333 1.02 -4.89 -12.23
C ALA A 333 0.89 -6.43 -12.17
N GLU A 334 1.00 -7.13 -13.30
CA GLU A 334 1.01 -8.58 -13.37
C GLU A 334 2.13 -9.18 -12.51
N SER A 335 3.34 -8.62 -12.57
CA SER A 335 4.48 -9.08 -11.77
C SER A 335 4.21 -8.98 -10.27
N LEU A 336 3.39 -8.00 -9.83
CA LEU A 336 3.03 -7.77 -8.43
C LEU A 336 1.83 -8.61 -7.96
N LEU A 337 1.02 -9.12 -8.89
CA LEU A 337 -0.11 -10.01 -8.63
C LEU A 337 0.26 -11.49 -8.80
N ASN A 338 1.45 -11.80 -9.31
CA ASN A 338 1.90 -13.16 -9.52
C ASN A 338 2.31 -13.82 -8.20
N LYS A 339 1.57 -14.86 -7.78
CA LYS A 339 1.77 -15.57 -6.52
C LYS A 339 3.18 -16.18 -6.40
N GLU A 340 3.64 -16.85 -7.44
CA GLU A 340 4.95 -17.53 -7.45
C GLU A 340 6.10 -16.52 -7.37
N ASN A 341 5.95 -15.36 -8.00
CA ASN A 341 6.92 -14.29 -7.93
C ASN A 341 7.04 -13.74 -6.49
N ILE A 342 5.91 -13.50 -5.82
CA ILE A 342 5.87 -13.04 -4.42
C ILE A 342 6.50 -14.09 -3.49
N ILE A 343 6.14 -15.37 -3.64
CA ILE A 343 6.72 -16.48 -2.87
C ILE A 343 8.24 -16.51 -3.06
N THR A 344 8.70 -16.41 -4.29
CA THR A 344 10.13 -16.45 -4.64
C THR A 344 10.89 -15.28 -4.00
N GLN A 345 10.33 -14.08 -4.01
CA GLN A 345 10.93 -12.90 -3.37
C GLN A 345 11.13 -13.12 -1.87
N TRP A 346 10.10 -13.57 -1.16
CA TRP A 346 10.20 -13.84 0.28
C TRP A 346 11.13 -15.00 0.61
N LYS A 347 11.12 -16.09 -0.17
CA LYS A 347 12.07 -17.21 -0.01
C LYS A 347 13.52 -16.75 -0.16
N ASN A 348 13.80 -16.00 -1.22
CA ASN A 348 15.15 -15.46 -1.46
C ASN A 348 15.60 -14.51 -0.35
N LEU A 349 14.67 -13.68 0.16
CA LEU A 349 14.94 -12.80 1.30
C LEU A 349 15.38 -13.63 2.50
N PHE A 350 14.57 -14.60 2.97
CA PHE A 350 14.87 -15.38 4.16
C PHE A 350 16.14 -16.23 4.02
N GLN A 351 16.41 -16.78 2.84
CA GLN A 351 17.66 -17.48 2.56
C GLN A 351 18.90 -16.58 2.65
N THR A 352 18.75 -15.30 2.29
CA THR A 352 19.87 -14.36 2.28
C THR A 352 20.12 -13.72 3.66
N ILE A 353 19.06 -13.50 4.44
CA ILE A 353 19.16 -12.85 5.75
C ILE A 353 19.21 -13.85 6.93
N GLY A 354 18.92 -15.10 6.72
CA GLY A 354 18.92 -16.17 7.72
C GLY A 354 20.30 -16.72 8.09
#